data_43c00b601b6c17155c459599fa2e4544
#
_entry.id   43c00b601b6c17155c459599fa2e4544
#
_cell.length_a   1.000
_cell.length_b   1.000
_cell.length_c   1.000
_cell.angle_alpha   90.00
_cell.angle_beta   90.00
_cell.angle_gamma   90.00
#
_symmetry.space_group_name_H-M   'P 1'
#
loop_
_entity.id
_entity.type
_entity.pdbx_description
1 polymer ?
#
loop_
_entity_poly.entity_id
_entity_poly.type
_entity_poly.pdbx_seq_one_letter_code
_entity_poly.pdbx_strand_id
1 'polypeptide(L)'
;EARPVVLEKDRDKRIRKRVLTALKRNDKKMTDKAFALLTSRIRDESILDQEVLKLIGYVGDRTTIDSKDINIVVAETHEDTLMVLFDAFSRMDKKEVLNIFEGLVENGQHILAIHSYLVNQMRLLIQAKDLEPHVADARAYPAFAPAFKRWKEGIDIETSVKKRYLPFQHPYYAYKLFTTSRKLPRQSLVDFYEFLCLLDVKIKTGTKHDRTLIEYGLLKV
;
A
#
# COMPACT_ATOMS: atom_id res chain seq x y z
N GLU A 1 -17.74 -3.21 -17.45
CA GLU A 1 -18.05 -4.23 -16.51
C GLU A 1 -16.99 -5.31 -16.45
N ALA A 2 -15.75 -4.98 -16.48
CA ALA A 2 -14.65 -5.92 -16.57
C ALA A 2 -14.15 -6.31 -15.17
N ARG A 3 -14.17 -7.57 -14.95
CA ARG A 3 -13.78 -8.36 -13.81
C ARG A 3 -12.34 -8.02 -13.37
N PRO A 4 -12.11 -7.44 -12.20
CA PRO A 4 -10.76 -7.03 -11.76
C PRO A 4 -9.77 -8.21 -11.71
N VAL A 5 -10.22 -9.42 -11.42
CA VAL A 5 -9.38 -10.63 -11.37
C VAL A 5 -8.86 -11.06 -12.76
N VAL A 6 -9.61 -10.79 -13.83
CA VAL A 6 -9.17 -11.11 -15.21
C VAL A 6 -8.11 -10.13 -15.66
N LEU A 7 -8.25 -8.85 -15.32
CA LEU A 7 -7.27 -7.81 -15.65
C LEU A 7 -5.93 -8.02 -14.94
N GLU A 8 -5.95 -8.48 -13.70
CA GLU A 8 -4.73 -8.76 -12.92
C GLU A 8 -3.97 -9.98 -13.47
N LYS A 9 -4.69 -11.07 -13.79
CA LYS A 9 -4.08 -12.24 -14.45
C LYS A 9 -3.52 -11.92 -15.84
N ASP A 10 -4.17 -11.06 -16.59
CA ASP A 10 -3.69 -10.65 -17.91
C ASP A 10 -2.50 -9.70 -17.80
N ARG A 11 -2.46 -8.85 -16.78
CA ARG A 11 -1.30 -8.02 -16.43
C ARG A 11 -0.09 -8.89 -16.11
N ASP A 12 -0.22 -9.85 -15.20
CA ASP A 12 0.86 -10.75 -14.81
C ASP A 12 1.40 -11.56 -15.97
N LYS A 13 0.53 -12.03 -16.87
CA LYS A 13 0.96 -12.71 -18.10
C LYS A 13 1.75 -11.80 -19.04
N ARG A 14 1.32 -10.54 -19.22
CA ARG A 14 2.04 -9.57 -20.06
C ARG A 14 3.41 -9.25 -19.47
N ILE A 15 3.46 -8.95 -18.16
CA ILE A 15 4.71 -8.69 -17.45
C ILE A 15 5.66 -9.89 -17.58
N ARG A 16 5.16 -11.10 -17.30
CA ARG A 16 5.98 -12.32 -17.41
C ARG A 16 6.53 -12.51 -18.81
N LYS A 17 5.74 -12.30 -19.85
CA LYS A 17 6.19 -12.39 -21.24
C LYS A 17 7.29 -11.38 -21.56
N ARG A 18 7.14 -10.11 -21.14
CA ARG A 18 8.14 -9.05 -21.34
C ARG A 18 9.44 -9.39 -20.63
N VAL A 19 9.39 -9.72 -19.35
CA VAL A 19 10.56 -10.10 -18.54
C VAL A 19 11.29 -11.30 -19.15
N LEU A 20 10.57 -12.39 -19.46
CA LEU A 20 11.19 -13.59 -20.06
C LEU A 20 11.82 -13.30 -21.41
N THR A 21 11.22 -12.42 -22.23
CA THR A 21 11.79 -12.02 -23.52
C THR A 21 13.10 -11.26 -23.35
N ALA A 22 13.16 -10.31 -22.39
CA ALA A 22 14.36 -9.54 -22.09
C ALA A 22 15.48 -10.43 -21.53
N LEU A 23 15.15 -11.33 -20.60
CA LEU A 23 16.10 -12.28 -20.03
C LEU A 23 16.67 -13.21 -21.08
N LYS A 24 15.82 -13.78 -21.96
CA LYS A 24 16.26 -14.71 -23.04
C LYS A 24 17.21 -14.03 -24.03
N ARG A 25 16.99 -12.76 -24.34
CA ARG A 25 17.87 -11.99 -25.24
C ARG A 25 19.28 -11.76 -24.67
N ASN A 26 19.44 -11.91 -23.36
CA ASN A 26 20.68 -11.67 -22.64
C ASN A 26 21.20 -12.94 -21.96
N ASP A 27 20.73 -14.11 -22.35
CA ASP A 27 21.14 -15.45 -21.80
C ASP A 27 20.99 -15.52 -20.26
N LYS A 28 19.96 -14.86 -19.73
CA LYS A 28 19.67 -14.83 -18.30
C LYS A 28 18.41 -15.62 -17.95
N LYS A 29 18.35 -16.02 -16.68
CA LYS A 29 17.19 -16.67 -16.06
C LYS A 29 16.84 -15.93 -14.78
N MET A 30 15.61 -16.08 -14.32
CA MET A 30 15.14 -15.49 -13.06
C MET A 30 14.40 -16.57 -12.27
N THR A 31 14.65 -16.63 -10.96
CA THR A 31 13.90 -17.54 -10.08
C THR A 31 12.45 -17.07 -9.91
N ASP A 32 11.52 -18.00 -9.64
CA ASP A 32 10.13 -17.63 -9.42
C ASP A 32 9.94 -16.68 -8.22
N LYS A 33 10.77 -16.83 -7.18
CA LYS A 33 10.80 -15.90 -6.04
C LYS A 33 11.24 -14.50 -6.45
N ALA A 34 12.27 -14.38 -7.28
CA ALA A 34 12.73 -13.10 -7.81
C ALA A 34 11.67 -12.47 -8.71
N PHE A 35 11.01 -13.26 -9.55
CA PHE A 35 9.93 -12.78 -10.41
C PHE A 35 8.74 -12.24 -9.59
N ALA A 36 8.29 -12.98 -8.58
CA ALA A 36 7.21 -12.53 -7.68
C ALA A 36 7.58 -11.24 -6.96
N LEU A 37 8.82 -11.12 -6.48
CA LEU A 37 9.31 -9.92 -5.82
C LEU A 37 9.42 -8.73 -6.79
N LEU A 38 9.91 -8.95 -8.01
CA LEU A 38 9.97 -7.94 -9.06
C LEU A 38 8.57 -7.39 -9.37
N THR A 39 7.59 -8.27 -9.59
CA THR A 39 6.21 -7.88 -9.93
C THR A 39 5.49 -7.18 -8.79
N SER A 40 5.81 -7.51 -7.53
CA SER A 40 5.27 -6.79 -6.37
C SER A 40 5.81 -5.36 -6.25
N ARG A 41 7.08 -5.12 -6.64
CA ARG A 41 7.72 -3.81 -6.56
C ARG A 41 7.41 -2.90 -7.75
N ILE A 42 7.20 -3.46 -8.93
CA ILE A 42 6.92 -2.69 -10.15
C ILE A 42 5.42 -2.65 -10.41
N ARG A 43 4.77 -1.56 -10.00
CA ARG A 43 3.34 -1.32 -10.29
C ARG A 43 3.13 -0.62 -11.63
N ASP A 44 4.07 0.24 -12.01
CA ASP A 44 4.07 0.93 -13.30
C ASP A 44 4.82 0.09 -14.34
N GLU A 45 4.06 -0.45 -15.31
CA GLU A 45 4.64 -1.25 -16.39
C GLU A 45 5.60 -0.44 -17.30
N SER A 46 5.58 0.88 -17.24
CA SER A 46 6.45 1.74 -18.07
C SER A 46 7.93 1.63 -17.68
N ILE A 47 8.22 1.41 -16.40
CA ILE A 47 9.59 1.29 -15.90
C ILE A 47 10.13 -0.14 -15.91
N LEU A 48 9.26 -1.15 -16.20
CA LEU A 48 9.62 -2.56 -16.11
C LEU A 48 10.88 -2.94 -16.92
N ASP A 49 10.94 -2.48 -18.17
CA ASP A 49 12.05 -2.83 -19.05
C ASP A 49 13.38 -2.24 -18.58
N GLN A 50 13.35 -1.03 -18.01
CA GLN A 50 14.53 -0.38 -17.43
C GLN A 50 15.01 -1.12 -16.19
N GLU A 51 14.10 -1.53 -15.29
CA GLU A 51 14.45 -2.29 -14.09
C GLU A 51 15.03 -3.67 -14.44
N VAL A 52 14.46 -4.34 -15.44
CA VAL A 52 14.98 -5.61 -15.93
C VAL A 52 16.37 -5.44 -16.55
N LEU A 53 16.62 -4.39 -17.32
CA LEU A 53 17.94 -4.11 -17.90
C LEU A 53 18.98 -3.78 -16.82
N LYS A 54 18.61 -3.03 -15.78
CA LYS A 54 19.50 -2.79 -14.63
C LYS A 54 19.87 -4.09 -13.92
N LEU A 55 18.90 -4.99 -13.71
CA LEU A 55 19.16 -6.31 -13.13
C LEU A 55 20.12 -7.14 -13.98
N ILE A 56 19.91 -7.17 -15.29
CA ILE A 56 20.80 -7.88 -16.23
C ILE A 56 22.22 -7.31 -16.15
N GLY A 57 22.36 -5.99 -16.14
CA GLY A 57 23.66 -5.34 -16.00
C GLY A 57 24.32 -5.61 -14.64
N TYR A 58 23.55 -5.60 -13.56
CA TYR A 58 24.04 -5.86 -12.21
C TYR A 58 24.61 -7.28 -12.04
N VAL A 59 23.90 -8.29 -12.55
CA VAL A 59 24.35 -9.69 -12.39
C VAL A 59 25.56 -10.02 -13.27
N GLY A 60 25.88 -9.19 -14.28
CA GLY A 60 27.06 -9.36 -15.14
C GLY A 60 27.11 -10.75 -15.76
N ASP A 61 28.18 -11.52 -15.52
CA ASP A 61 28.38 -12.84 -16.08
C ASP A 61 27.51 -13.95 -15.45
N ARG A 62 26.90 -13.69 -14.30
CA ARG A 62 25.98 -14.66 -13.68
C ARG A 62 24.77 -14.89 -14.55
N THR A 63 24.37 -16.14 -14.73
CA THR A 63 23.21 -16.50 -15.57
C THR A 63 21.88 -16.39 -14.88
N THR A 64 21.85 -16.36 -13.54
CA THR A 64 20.60 -16.41 -12.75
C THR A 64 20.45 -15.18 -11.88
N ILE A 65 19.29 -14.55 -11.97
CA ILE A 65 18.83 -13.45 -11.11
C ILE A 65 18.00 -14.04 -9.98
N ASP A 66 18.37 -13.78 -8.74
CA ASP A 66 17.66 -14.22 -7.56
C ASP A 66 16.97 -13.06 -6.80
N SER A 67 16.28 -13.38 -5.69
CA SER A 67 15.59 -12.38 -4.89
C SER A 67 16.51 -11.38 -4.19
N LYS A 68 17.79 -11.73 -3.96
CA LYS A 68 18.78 -10.81 -3.38
C LYS A 68 19.16 -9.74 -4.39
N ASP A 69 19.28 -10.10 -5.66
CA ASP A 69 19.57 -9.14 -6.73
C ASP A 69 18.41 -8.12 -6.87
N ILE A 70 17.17 -8.59 -6.78
CA ILE A 70 16.00 -7.70 -6.78
C ILE A 70 16.05 -6.72 -5.60
N ASN A 71 16.40 -7.20 -4.40
CA ASN A 71 16.49 -6.36 -3.21
C ASN A 71 17.56 -5.26 -3.33
N ILE A 72 18.63 -5.52 -4.07
CA ILE A 72 19.74 -4.57 -4.24
C ILE A 72 19.46 -3.57 -5.37
N VAL A 73 18.87 -4.03 -6.48
CA VAL A 73 18.79 -3.25 -7.72
C VAL A 73 17.46 -2.53 -7.87
N VAL A 74 16.37 -3.21 -7.51
CA VAL A 74 15.01 -2.68 -7.67
C VAL A 74 14.58 -2.02 -6.37
N ALA A 75 14.58 -0.70 -6.35
CA ALA A 75 14.11 0.05 -5.20
C ALA A 75 12.67 -0.34 -4.85
N GLU A 76 12.37 -0.44 -3.56
CA GLU A 76 10.98 -0.48 -3.10
C GLU A 76 10.28 0.79 -3.54
N THR A 77 9.08 0.67 -4.09
CA THR A 77 8.33 1.88 -4.42
C THR A 77 7.96 2.58 -3.11
N HIS A 78 7.93 3.91 -3.13
CA HIS A 78 7.46 4.69 -1.98
C HIS A 78 6.06 4.25 -1.50
N GLU A 79 5.21 3.77 -2.42
CA GLU A 79 3.90 3.22 -2.07
C GLU A 79 3.99 1.94 -1.25
N ASP A 80 4.93 1.04 -1.56
CA ASP A 80 5.13 -0.20 -0.81
C ASP A 80 5.63 0.10 0.61
N THR A 81 6.55 1.05 0.76
CA THR A 81 7.04 1.49 2.08
C THR A 81 5.94 2.18 2.89
N LEU A 82 5.06 2.98 2.25
CA LEU A 82 3.88 3.55 2.92
C LEU A 82 2.88 2.47 3.38
N MET A 83 2.73 1.39 2.62
CA MET A 83 1.92 0.25 3.06
C MET A 83 2.55 -0.46 4.27
N VAL A 84 3.88 -0.61 4.30
CA VAL A 84 4.61 -1.19 5.45
C VAL A 84 4.47 -0.29 6.67
N LEU A 85 4.54 1.03 6.51
CA LEU A 85 4.25 2.00 7.57
C LEU A 85 2.86 1.78 8.18
N PHE A 86 1.85 1.63 7.33
CA PHE A 86 0.48 1.41 7.79
C PHE A 86 0.30 0.02 8.44
N ASP A 87 0.97 -1.01 7.95
CA ASP A 87 0.95 -2.34 8.56
C ASP A 87 1.60 -2.33 9.96
N ALA A 88 2.71 -1.61 10.16
CA ALA A 88 3.33 -1.40 11.47
C ALA A 88 2.40 -0.62 12.42
N PHE A 89 1.80 0.46 11.91
CA PHE A 89 0.77 1.22 12.64
C PHE A 89 -0.40 0.32 13.08
N SER A 90 -0.89 -0.55 12.20
CA SER A 90 -1.99 -1.49 12.47
C SER A 90 -1.67 -2.53 13.54
N ARG A 91 -0.38 -2.83 13.74
CA ARG A 91 0.13 -3.70 14.82
C ARG A 91 0.42 -2.94 16.11
N MET A 92 0.27 -1.62 16.14
CA MET A 92 0.63 -0.75 17.25
C MET A 92 2.12 -0.80 17.62
N ASP A 93 2.98 -1.14 16.65
CA ASP A 93 4.43 -1.17 16.82
C ASP A 93 5.02 0.23 16.61
N LYS A 94 4.95 1.03 17.66
CA LYS A 94 5.40 2.43 17.64
C LYS A 94 6.87 2.60 17.23
N LYS A 95 7.73 1.66 17.62
CA LYS A 95 9.16 1.69 17.28
C LYS A 95 9.34 1.46 15.79
N GLU A 96 8.69 0.43 15.24
CA GLU A 96 8.77 0.12 13.81
C GLU A 96 8.14 1.24 12.97
N VAL A 97 7.01 1.82 13.40
CA VAL A 97 6.37 2.98 12.74
C VAL A 97 7.35 4.14 12.59
N LEU A 98 8.06 4.51 13.67
CA LEU A 98 9.03 5.59 13.61
C LEU A 98 10.21 5.26 12.70
N ASN A 99 10.79 4.07 12.81
CA ASN A 99 11.91 3.65 11.97
C ASN A 99 11.55 3.69 10.47
N ILE A 100 10.34 3.23 10.11
CA ILE A 100 9.88 3.26 8.72
C ILE A 100 9.62 4.70 8.26
N PHE A 101 9.03 5.53 9.13
CA PHE A 101 8.78 6.93 8.83
C PHE A 101 10.09 7.70 8.59
N GLU A 102 11.08 7.52 9.46
CA GLU A 102 12.40 8.10 9.31
C GLU A 102 13.06 7.68 7.99
N GLY A 103 13.04 6.38 7.69
CA GLY A 103 13.56 5.84 6.43
C GLY A 103 12.87 6.41 5.20
N LEU A 104 11.54 6.63 5.24
CA LEU A 104 10.81 7.29 4.16
C LEU A 104 11.30 8.72 3.91
N VAL A 105 11.49 9.49 5.00
CA VAL A 105 11.96 10.89 4.92
C VAL A 105 13.40 10.95 4.43
N GLU A 106 14.28 10.09 4.93
CA GLU A 106 15.69 10.03 4.52
C GLU A 106 15.87 9.61 3.06
N ASN A 107 14.98 8.74 2.56
CA ASN A 107 14.93 8.36 1.14
C ASN A 107 14.23 9.40 0.25
N GLY A 108 13.98 10.61 0.76
CA GLY A 108 13.47 11.74 -0.01
C GLY A 108 11.95 11.72 -0.25
N GLN A 109 11.21 10.89 0.49
CA GLN A 109 9.76 10.93 0.42
C GLN A 109 9.23 12.24 0.99
N HIS A 110 8.44 12.96 0.21
CA HIS A 110 7.90 14.23 0.63
C HIS A 110 6.91 14.07 1.79
N ILE A 111 7.05 14.89 2.84
CA ILE A 111 6.22 14.85 4.06
C ILE A 111 4.72 14.93 3.74
N LEU A 112 4.31 15.79 2.78
CA LEU A 112 2.92 15.88 2.36
C LEU A 112 2.38 14.60 1.70
N ALA A 113 3.22 13.81 1.06
CA ALA A 113 2.80 12.53 0.48
C ALA A 113 2.55 11.50 1.58
N ILE A 114 3.43 11.41 2.59
CA ILE A 114 3.23 10.56 3.77
C ILE A 114 1.97 10.99 4.51
N HIS A 115 1.82 12.28 4.76
CA HIS A 115 0.64 12.86 5.42
C HIS A 115 -0.65 12.51 4.67
N SER A 116 -0.71 12.77 3.36
CA SER A 116 -1.89 12.49 2.53
C SER A 116 -2.25 10.99 2.53
N TYR A 117 -1.24 10.12 2.55
CA TYR A 117 -1.45 8.69 2.68
C TYR A 117 -2.08 8.33 4.03
N LEU A 118 -1.53 8.84 5.15
CA LEU A 118 -2.07 8.61 6.49
C LEU A 118 -3.52 9.11 6.63
N VAL A 119 -3.81 10.32 6.14
CA VAL A 119 -5.18 10.87 6.11
C VAL A 119 -6.14 9.92 5.41
N ASN A 120 -5.73 9.38 4.25
CA ASN A 120 -6.57 8.46 3.50
C ASN A 120 -6.78 7.13 4.25
N GLN A 121 -5.73 6.59 4.87
CA GLN A 121 -5.83 5.35 5.65
C GLN A 121 -6.74 5.51 6.88
N MET A 122 -6.62 6.63 7.60
CA MET A 122 -7.50 6.90 8.75
C MET A 122 -8.96 7.04 8.33
N ARG A 123 -9.23 7.73 7.21
CA ARG A 123 -10.58 7.81 6.64
C ARG A 123 -11.16 6.44 6.32
N LEU A 124 -10.37 5.56 5.72
CA LEU A 124 -10.80 4.20 5.40
C LEU A 124 -10.99 3.33 6.65
N LEU A 125 -10.16 3.50 7.70
CA LEU A 125 -10.33 2.81 8.98
C LEU A 125 -11.61 3.24 9.70
N ILE A 126 -11.94 4.53 9.71
CA ILE A 126 -13.18 5.03 10.30
C ILE A 126 -14.39 4.44 9.57
N GLN A 127 -14.38 4.44 8.23
CA GLN A 127 -15.44 3.82 7.44
C GLN A 127 -15.53 2.30 7.69
N ALA A 128 -14.39 1.62 7.87
CA ALA A 128 -14.34 0.20 8.18
C ALA A 128 -14.87 -0.09 9.60
N LYS A 129 -14.69 0.84 10.54
CA LYS A 129 -15.26 0.76 11.89
C LYS A 129 -16.78 0.93 11.84
N ASP A 130 -17.26 1.87 11.06
CA ASP A 130 -18.70 2.11 10.88
C ASP A 130 -19.39 0.97 10.08
N LEU A 131 -18.64 0.11 9.38
CA LEU A 131 -19.13 -1.10 8.74
C LEU A 131 -19.49 -2.22 9.73
N GLU A 132 -18.98 -2.18 10.96
CA GLU A 132 -19.11 -3.26 11.94
C GLU A 132 -20.56 -3.78 12.13
N PRO A 133 -21.60 -2.94 12.24
CA PRO A 133 -22.99 -3.42 12.39
C PRO A 133 -23.49 -4.26 11.19
N HIS A 134 -22.93 -4.04 10.00
CA HIS A 134 -23.36 -4.68 8.76
C HIS A 134 -22.66 -6.01 8.47
N VAL A 135 -21.53 -6.27 9.16
CA VAL A 135 -20.68 -7.45 8.96
C VAL A 135 -20.26 -8.11 10.28
N ALA A 136 -21.02 -7.88 11.36
CA ALA A 136 -20.66 -8.27 12.74
C ALA A 136 -20.29 -9.77 12.87
N ASP A 137 -20.96 -10.66 12.14
CA ASP A 137 -20.72 -12.10 12.18
C ASP A 137 -19.55 -12.58 11.32
N ALA A 138 -18.95 -11.67 10.57
CA ALA A 138 -17.90 -11.98 9.60
C ALA A 138 -16.51 -12.01 10.26
N ARG A 139 -16.22 -13.06 11.02
CA ARG A 139 -14.91 -13.23 11.71
C ARG A 139 -13.78 -13.62 10.76
N ALA A 140 -14.09 -14.17 9.59
CA ALA A 140 -13.12 -14.61 8.59
C ALA A 140 -13.47 -14.06 7.21
N TYR A 141 -12.45 -13.92 6.34
CA TYR A 141 -12.64 -13.37 5.00
C TYR A 141 -13.74 -14.05 4.16
N PRO A 142 -13.89 -15.38 4.15
CA PRO A 142 -14.96 -16.04 3.38
C PRO A 142 -16.38 -15.61 3.78
N ALA A 143 -16.60 -15.28 5.06
CA ALA A 143 -17.88 -14.76 5.55
C ALA A 143 -18.00 -13.24 5.31
N PHE A 144 -16.89 -12.51 5.41
CA PHE A 144 -16.85 -11.06 5.19
C PHE A 144 -17.15 -10.68 3.74
N ALA A 145 -16.53 -11.33 2.77
CA ALA A 145 -16.61 -10.93 1.37
C ALA A 145 -18.05 -10.84 0.82
N PRO A 146 -18.95 -11.83 1.04
CA PRO A 146 -20.33 -11.72 0.60
C PRO A 146 -21.15 -10.70 1.39
N ALA A 147 -20.89 -10.51 2.69
CA ALA A 147 -21.56 -9.48 3.50
C ALA A 147 -21.15 -8.07 3.04
N PHE A 148 -19.88 -7.86 2.80
CA PHE A 148 -19.34 -6.61 2.26
C PHE A 148 -19.90 -6.30 0.85
N LYS A 149 -20.04 -7.31 0.01
CA LYS A 149 -20.65 -7.15 -1.32
C LYS A 149 -22.09 -6.67 -1.22
N ARG A 150 -22.91 -7.29 -0.36
CA ARG A 150 -24.32 -6.87 -0.14
C ARG A 150 -24.41 -5.44 0.40
N TRP A 151 -23.56 -5.12 1.39
CA TRP A 151 -23.54 -3.78 1.96
C TRP A 151 -23.24 -2.71 0.92
N LYS A 152 -22.20 -2.88 0.10
CA LYS A 152 -21.81 -1.89 -0.90
C LYS A 152 -22.82 -1.72 -2.05
N GLU A 153 -23.63 -2.74 -2.35
CA GLU A 153 -24.68 -2.66 -3.38
C GLU A 153 -25.79 -1.67 -3.00
N GLY A 154 -25.97 -1.42 -1.70
CA GLY A 154 -26.92 -0.41 -1.19
C GLY A 154 -26.35 1.01 -1.11
N ILE A 155 -25.10 1.22 -1.56
CA ILE A 155 -24.45 2.52 -1.46
C ILE A 155 -24.31 3.14 -2.84
N ASP A 156 -25.04 4.23 -3.05
CA ASP A 156 -24.90 5.07 -4.23
C ASP A 156 -24.05 6.30 -3.88
N ILE A 157 -22.79 6.30 -4.28
CA ILE A 157 -21.88 7.43 -4.13
C ILE A 157 -21.38 7.82 -5.50
N GLU A 158 -21.83 8.94 -5.99
CA GLU A 158 -21.25 9.58 -7.16
C GLU A 158 -19.99 10.34 -6.76
N THR A 159 -18.83 9.81 -7.15
CA THR A 159 -17.54 10.42 -6.83
C THR A 159 -16.48 10.12 -7.89
N SER A 160 -15.69 11.13 -8.20
CA SER A 160 -14.47 10.98 -9.00
C SER A 160 -13.30 10.39 -8.19
N VAL A 161 -13.39 10.38 -6.85
CA VAL A 161 -12.29 10.03 -5.95
C VAL A 161 -12.56 8.69 -5.25
N LYS A 162 -12.87 7.65 -6.02
CA LYS A 162 -13.23 6.30 -5.54
C LYS A 162 -12.26 5.71 -4.51
N LYS A 163 -10.96 5.96 -4.65
CA LYS A 163 -9.92 5.45 -3.72
C LYS A 163 -10.09 5.92 -2.27
N ARG A 164 -10.88 6.97 -2.02
CA ARG A 164 -11.12 7.52 -0.67
C ARG A 164 -12.27 6.84 0.08
N TYR A 165 -13.00 5.93 -0.58
CA TYR A 165 -14.20 5.32 -0.02
C TYR A 165 -14.09 3.82 0.04
N LEU A 166 -14.49 3.26 1.16
CA LEU A 166 -14.40 1.83 1.46
C LEU A 166 -15.17 0.95 0.46
N PRO A 167 -16.38 1.30 -0.03
CA PRO A 167 -17.12 0.47 -0.99
C PRO A 167 -16.36 0.20 -2.29
N PHE A 168 -15.44 1.08 -2.67
CA PHE A 168 -14.64 0.93 -3.90
C PHE A 168 -13.30 0.21 -3.68
N GLN A 169 -12.99 -0.17 -2.45
CA GLN A 169 -11.78 -0.94 -2.16
C GLN A 169 -11.96 -2.40 -2.55
N HIS A 170 -10.82 -3.06 -2.83
CA HIS A 170 -10.83 -4.51 -3.03
C HIS A 170 -11.35 -5.21 -1.75
N PRO A 171 -12.23 -6.23 -1.83
CA PRO A 171 -12.84 -6.85 -0.65
C PRO A 171 -11.84 -7.36 0.39
N TYR A 172 -10.72 -7.91 -0.06
CA TYR A 172 -9.67 -8.38 0.85
C TYR A 172 -8.98 -7.23 1.59
N TYR A 173 -8.76 -6.09 0.91
CA TYR A 173 -8.21 -4.92 1.55
C TYR A 173 -9.21 -4.30 2.54
N ALA A 174 -10.49 -4.22 2.18
CA ALA A 174 -11.54 -3.80 3.09
C ALA A 174 -11.62 -4.71 4.33
N TYR A 175 -11.43 -6.03 4.17
CA TYR A 175 -11.34 -6.97 5.29
C TYR A 175 -10.14 -6.70 6.21
N LYS A 176 -8.96 -6.42 5.65
CA LYS A 176 -7.79 -6.01 6.45
C LYS A 176 -8.07 -4.74 7.25
N LEU A 177 -8.64 -3.73 6.62
CA LEU A 177 -9.04 -2.48 7.30
C LEU A 177 -10.06 -2.73 8.39
N PHE A 178 -11.07 -3.57 8.14
CA PHE A 178 -12.08 -3.96 9.11
C PHE A 178 -11.47 -4.67 10.32
N THR A 179 -10.61 -5.65 10.11
CA THR A 179 -9.94 -6.36 11.21
C THR A 179 -9.01 -5.47 12.02
N THR A 180 -8.37 -4.51 11.38
CA THR A 180 -7.54 -3.49 12.04
C THR A 180 -8.39 -2.52 12.85
N SER A 181 -9.46 -1.99 12.27
CA SER A 181 -10.33 -1.01 12.93
C SER A 181 -10.97 -1.55 14.21
N ARG A 182 -11.24 -2.86 14.27
CA ARG A 182 -11.79 -3.51 15.47
C ARG A 182 -10.88 -3.43 16.70
N LYS A 183 -9.56 -3.34 16.49
CA LYS A 183 -8.57 -3.25 17.57
C LYS A 183 -8.48 -1.84 18.18
N LEU A 184 -9.02 -0.85 17.50
CA LEU A 184 -8.90 0.55 17.85
C LEU A 184 -10.26 1.12 18.29
N PRO A 185 -10.32 1.93 19.36
CA PRO A 185 -11.49 2.70 19.68
C PRO A 185 -11.84 3.66 18.55
N ARG A 186 -13.14 3.83 18.24
CA ARG A 186 -13.57 4.76 17.20
C ARG A 186 -13.09 6.18 17.48
N GLN A 187 -13.15 6.60 18.75
CA GLN A 187 -12.73 7.94 19.15
C GLN A 187 -11.25 8.18 18.84
N SER A 188 -10.37 7.23 19.15
CA SER A 188 -8.94 7.35 18.83
C SER A 188 -8.68 7.53 17.34
N LEU A 189 -9.44 6.83 16.48
CA LEU A 189 -9.33 6.99 15.01
C LEU A 189 -9.78 8.40 14.58
N VAL A 190 -10.85 8.91 15.16
CA VAL A 190 -11.36 10.25 14.86
C VAL A 190 -10.39 11.32 15.35
N ASP A 191 -9.92 11.22 16.60
CA ASP A 191 -8.97 12.18 17.18
C ASP A 191 -7.68 12.26 16.36
N PHE A 192 -7.18 11.11 15.90
CA PHE A 192 -6.00 11.09 15.04
C PHE A 192 -6.27 11.65 13.65
N TYR A 193 -7.42 11.37 13.07
CA TYR A 193 -7.82 11.95 11.80
C TYR A 193 -7.94 13.49 11.89
N GLU A 194 -8.57 13.99 12.95
CA GLU A 194 -8.67 15.44 13.21
C GLU A 194 -7.29 16.08 13.41
N PHE A 195 -6.42 15.43 14.17
CA PHE A 195 -5.04 15.86 14.32
C PHE A 195 -4.33 15.97 12.95
N LEU A 196 -4.47 14.97 12.08
CA LEU A 196 -3.90 15.01 10.73
C LEU A 196 -4.50 16.13 9.88
N CYS A 197 -5.81 16.40 9.99
CA CYS A 197 -6.45 17.52 9.28
C CYS A 197 -5.92 18.88 9.74
N LEU A 198 -5.70 19.08 11.04
CA LEU A 198 -5.11 20.30 11.59
C LEU A 198 -3.63 20.44 11.17
N LEU A 199 -2.92 19.32 11.09
CA LEU A 199 -1.54 19.29 10.65
C LEU A 199 -1.40 19.67 9.16
N ASP A 200 -2.35 19.30 8.31
CA ASP A 200 -2.38 19.69 6.89
C ASP A 200 -2.32 21.21 6.73
N VAL A 201 -3.10 21.92 7.52
CA VAL A 201 -3.09 23.39 7.53
C VAL A 201 -1.73 23.93 7.95
N LYS A 202 -1.15 23.40 9.03
CA LYS A 202 0.15 23.84 9.53
C LYS A 202 1.28 23.60 8.52
N ILE A 203 1.31 22.43 7.88
CA ILE A 203 2.33 22.11 6.86
C ILE A 203 2.19 23.06 5.67
N LYS A 204 0.98 23.29 5.18
CA LYS A 204 0.72 24.17 4.03
C LYS A 204 0.97 25.66 4.32
N THR A 205 0.87 26.07 5.57
CA THR A 205 1.17 27.44 6.00
C THR A 205 2.65 27.66 6.37
N GLY A 206 3.50 26.65 6.16
CA GLY A 206 4.95 26.80 6.24
C GLY A 206 5.55 26.57 7.63
N THR A 207 5.01 25.60 8.39
CA THR A 207 5.68 25.18 9.63
C THR A 207 7.07 24.59 9.34
N LYS A 208 8.05 24.93 10.18
CA LYS A 208 9.41 24.36 10.11
C LYS A 208 9.55 23.01 10.83
N HIS A 209 8.47 22.51 11.43
CA HIS A 209 8.46 21.31 12.29
C HIS A 209 7.50 20.23 11.80
N ASP A 210 7.24 20.18 10.51
CA ASP A 210 6.31 19.22 9.89
C ASP A 210 6.66 17.77 10.19
N ARG A 211 7.94 17.38 10.07
CA ARG A 211 8.45 16.05 10.42
C ARG A 211 8.12 15.70 11.88
N THR A 212 8.56 16.54 12.83
CA THR A 212 8.36 16.30 14.27
C THR A 212 6.88 16.22 14.65
N LEU A 213 6.04 17.01 13.99
CA LEU A 213 4.60 16.98 14.24
C LEU A 213 3.94 15.67 13.77
N ILE A 214 4.38 15.10 12.63
CA ILE A 214 3.91 13.78 12.19
C ILE A 214 4.42 12.68 13.13
N GLU A 215 5.70 12.68 13.47
CA GLU A 215 6.28 11.75 14.45
C GLU A 215 5.49 11.73 15.77
N TYR A 216 5.22 12.92 16.31
CA TYR A 216 4.41 13.06 17.51
C TYR A 216 3.00 12.47 17.35
N GLY A 217 2.36 12.72 16.22
CA GLY A 217 1.04 12.17 15.93
C GLY A 217 1.04 10.65 15.86
N LEU A 218 2.03 10.06 15.18
CA LEU A 218 2.18 8.61 15.05
C LEU A 218 2.39 7.90 16.40
N LEU A 219 2.95 8.58 17.39
CA LEU A 219 3.16 8.06 18.75
C LEU A 219 1.93 8.16 19.65
N LYS A 220 0.97 9.03 19.31
CA LYS A 220 -0.21 9.27 20.14
C LYS A 220 -1.32 8.21 20.04
N VAL A 221 -1.36 7.47 18.94
CA VAL A 221 -2.42 6.47 18.65
C VAL A 221 -2.19 5.09 19.30
#